data_84c85ba61cf786fbd01c527b4bff5fd1
#
_entry.id   84c85ba61cf786fbd01c527b4bff5fd1
#
_cell.length_a   1.000
_cell.length_b   1.000
_cell.length_c   1.000
_cell.angle_alpha   90.00
_cell.angle_beta   90.00
_cell.angle_gamma   90.00
#
_symmetry.space_group_name_H-M   'P 1'
#
loop_
_entity.id
_entity.type
_entity.pdbx_description
1 polymer ?
#
loop_
_entity_poly.entity_id
_entity_poly.type
_entity_poly.pdbx_seq_one_letter_code
_entity_poly.pdbx_strand_id
1 'polypeptide(L)'
;TCVLANGFAAMIDIPGLNYRTQRYKESYDQLPQNLILGSETASTVSSRGVYKFPVEDKKSTKYEDHQCSSYDVEACSWSNIPDEDFALADDNHWTIGQFVWTGFDYLGEPSPYDTDAWPNHSSMFGIIDLASLPKDRYYLYRSVWNKDAETLHILPHWTWPGREGEVTPVFVYTNYPTAELFINGKSYGKQSKNNSSLKSRYRLMWMDAIYEPGEVKVVAYDKDGKAVAEKSVRTAGKPHHIELVSNRNELTADGKDLAYVTVKVVDKDGNLCPADSRLINFSVKGAGKYRAGANGDPTSLDLFHLPKMHAFNGMLTAIVQTNETAGEIILTAKAGGVKAGSIRLLTK
;
A
#
# COMPACT_ATOMS: atom_id res chain seq x y z
N THR A 1 9.82 -29.98 0.29
CA THR A 1 10.81 -31.08 0.28
C THR A 1 10.21 -32.41 0.67
N CYS A 2 9.54 -32.53 1.83
CA CYS A 2 8.92 -33.80 2.22
C CYS A 2 7.85 -34.25 1.21
N VAL A 3 7.03 -33.33 0.72
CA VAL A 3 5.93 -33.62 -0.22
C VAL A 3 6.41 -34.06 -1.61
N LEU A 4 7.60 -33.66 -2.03
CA LEU A 4 8.25 -34.19 -3.23
C LEU A 4 8.76 -35.62 -2.97
N ALA A 5 9.48 -35.82 -1.87
CA ALA A 5 10.11 -37.08 -1.53
C ALA A 5 9.12 -38.23 -1.25
N ASN A 6 7.94 -37.92 -0.67
CA ASN A 6 6.93 -38.93 -0.35
C ASN A 6 5.88 -39.17 -1.46
N GLY A 7 6.03 -38.50 -2.60
CA GLY A 7 5.14 -38.63 -3.76
C GLY A 7 3.81 -37.87 -3.67
N PHE A 8 3.51 -37.19 -2.56
CA PHE A 8 2.24 -36.47 -2.38
C PHE A 8 2.02 -35.39 -3.45
N ALA A 9 3.07 -34.57 -3.72
CA ALA A 9 2.98 -33.51 -4.72
C ALA A 9 2.69 -34.02 -6.14
N ALA A 10 3.08 -35.25 -6.46
CA ALA A 10 2.79 -35.87 -7.76
C ALA A 10 1.33 -36.32 -7.92
N MET A 11 0.57 -36.39 -6.81
CA MET A 11 -0.83 -36.84 -6.81
C MET A 11 -1.86 -35.72 -6.93
N ILE A 12 -1.44 -34.46 -6.73
CA ILE A 12 -2.34 -33.30 -6.84
C ILE A 12 -2.28 -32.71 -8.24
N ASP A 13 -3.39 -32.15 -8.71
CA ASP A 13 -3.50 -31.62 -10.08
C ASP A 13 -2.59 -30.41 -10.32
N ILE A 14 -2.51 -29.51 -9.36
CA ILE A 14 -1.71 -28.29 -9.42
C ILE A 14 -0.82 -28.18 -8.17
N PRO A 15 0.48 -28.45 -8.27
CA PRO A 15 1.39 -28.30 -7.14
C PRO A 15 1.64 -26.82 -6.85
N GLY A 16 1.25 -26.42 -5.62
CA GLY A 16 1.47 -25.08 -5.09
C GLY A 16 2.68 -25.04 -4.14
N LEU A 17 3.52 -24.02 -4.29
CA LEU A 17 4.66 -23.78 -3.43
C LEU A 17 4.50 -22.44 -2.70
N ASN A 18 4.68 -22.47 -1.36
CA ASN A 18 4.70 -21.29 -0.54
C ASN A 18 6.13 -20.80 -0.36
N TYR A 19 6.45 -19.58 -0.80
CA TYR A 19 7.71 -18.83 -0.60
C TYR A 19 8.98 -19.44 -1.18
N ARG A 20 9.05 -20.67 -1.49
CA ARG A 20 10.26 -21.42 -1.82
C ARG A 20 10.71 -21.24 -3.28
N THR A 21 10.91 -19.99 -3.71
CA THR A 21 11.30 -19.64 -5.10
C THR A 21 12.47 -20.46 -5.61
N GLN A 22 13.48 -20.73 -4.75
CA GLN A 22 14.66 -21.56 -5.08
C GLN A 22 14.33 -23.05 -5.34
N ARG A 23 13.09 -23.49 -5.03
CA ARG A 23 12.65 -24.89 -5.23
C ARG A 23 11.76 -25.06 -6.47
N TYR A 24 11.36 -23.98 -7.12
CA TYR A 24 10.43 -24.07 -8.23
C TYR A 24 10.99 -24.91 -9.39
N LYS A 25 12.24 -24.67 -9.79
CA LYS A 25 12.89 -25.43 -10.87
C LYS A 25 13.05 -26.92 -10.54
N GLU A 26 13.50 -27.22 -9.29
CA GLU A 26 13.60 -28.61 -8.81
C GLU A 26 12.24 -29.31 -8.82
N SER A 27 11.20 -28.62 -8.36
CA SER A 27 9.84 -29.16 -8.31
C SER A 27 9.29 -29.38 -9.71
N TYR A 28 9.49 -28.45 -10.63
CA TYR A 28 9.09 -28.58 -12.03
C TYR A 28 9.73 -29.81 -12.69
N ASP A 29 11.04 -30.02 -12.47
CA ASP A 29 11.77 -31.13 -13.10
C ASP A 29 11.37 -32.50 -12.55
N GLN A 30 10.90 -32.58 -11.29
CA GLN A 30 10.55 -33.82 -10.64
C GLN A 30 9.06 -34.20 -10.71
N LEU A 31 8.18 -33.22 -10.96
CA LEU A 31 6.74 -33.43 -10.94
C LEU A 31 6.15 -33.71 -12.31
N PRO A 32 5.25 -34.69 -12.43
CA PRO A 32 4.67 -35.08 -13.73
C PRO A 32 3.74 -34.03 -14.33
N GLN A 33 3.27 -33.04 -13.52
CA GLN A 33 2.35 -32.02 -13.96
C GLN A 33 3.00 -30.99 -14.91
N ASN A 34 4.33 -30.82 -14.86
CA ASN A 34 5.09 -29.86 -15.64
C ASN A 34 4.59 -28.42 -15.50
N LEU A 35 4.13 -28.05 -14.30
CA LEU A 35 3.71 -26.72 -13.93
C LEU A 35 3.87 -26.49 -12.41
N ILE A 36 4.03 -25.23 -12.02
CA ILE A 36 4.11 -24.80 -10.61
C ILE A 36 3.26 -23.55 -10.40
N LEU A 37 2.54 -23.53 -9.27
CA LEU A 37 1.81 -22.36 -8.78
C LEU A 37 2.53 -21.78 -7.57
N GLY A 38 2.72 -20.47 -7.50
CA GLY A 38 3.08 -19.78 -6.27
C GLY A 38 1.84 -19.64 -5.38
N SER A 39 1.59 -20.58 -4.50
CA SER A 39 0.36 -20.59 -3.69
C SER A 39 0.37 -19.60 -2.54
N GLU A 40 1.56 -19.20 -2.06
CA GLU A 40 1.79 -18.02 -1.23
C GLU A 40 3.14 -17.43 -1.59
N THR A 41 3.16 -16.15 -1.98
CA THR A 41 4.38 -15.47 -2.41
C THR A 41 4.60 -14.18 -1.64
N ALA A 42 5.86 -13.76 -1.56
CA ALA A 42 6.30 -12.45 -1.12
C ALA A 42 5.61 -11.93 0.16
N SER A 43 5.83 -12.58 1.32
CA SER A 43 5.53 -11.98 2.63
C SER A 43 6.46 -10.80 2.90
N THR A 44 6.33 -9.79 2.05
CA THR A 44 6.96 -8.49 2.18
C THR A 44 6.15 -7.68 3.19
N VAL A 45 6.82 -7.00 4.08
CA VAL A 45 6.17 -6.25 5.17
C VAL A 45 6.25 -4.75 4.91
N SER A 46 5.19 -4.03 5.24
CA SER A 46 5.15 -2.58 5.18
C SER A 46 4.02 -2.00 6.03
N SER A 47 4.22 -0.79 6.54
CA SER A 47 3.19 0.04 7.18
C SER A 47 2.89 1.23 6.28
N ARG A 48 1.62 1.49 5.96
CA ARG A 48 1.23 2.55 5.03
C ARG A 48 1.81 3.91 5.43
N GLY A 49 2.59 4.52 4.51
CA GLY A 49 3.17 5.86 4.69
C GLY A 49 4.31 5.96 5.68
N VAL A 50 4.89 4.83 6.12
CA VAL A 50 6.09 4.79 6.97
C VAL A 50 7.31 4.50 6.11
N TYR A 51 8.39 5.23 6.31
CA TYR A 51 9.63 5.05 5.54
C TYR A 51 10.82 5.05 6.46
N LYS A 52 11.73 4.11 6.28
CA LYS A 52 12.94 3.95 7.07
C LYS A 52 14.17 4.23 6.22
N PHE A 53 15.14 4.88 6.82
CA PHE A 53 16.40 5.25 6.17
C PHE A 53 17.60 4.66 6.94
N PRO A 54 18.70 4.28 6.27
CA PRO A 54 18.86 4.18 4.83
C PRO A 54 17.97 3.09 4.21
N VAL A 55 17.68 3.23 2.89
CA VAL A 55 16.86 2.25 2.15
C VAL A 55 17.74 1.08 1.74
N GLU A 56 17.51 -0.07 2.36
CA GLU A 56 18.30 -1.29 2.19
C GLU A 56 17.39 -2.52 2.23
N ASP A 57 17.80 -3.58 1.55
CA ASP A 57 17.12 -4.87 1.63
C ASP A 57 17.31 -5.47 3.02
N LYS A 58 16.20 -5.83 3.68
CA LYS A 58 16.24 -6.38 5.03
C LYS A 58 15.30 -7.58 5.17
N LYS A 59 15.67 -8.50 6.07
CA LYS A 59 14.80 -9.62 6.46
C LYS A 59 14.58 -9.61 7.96
N SER A 60 13.31 -9.74 8.35
CA SER A 60 12.86 -9.80 9.75
C SER A 60 13.37 -8.67 10.63
N THR A 61 13.49 -7.48 10.06
CA THR A 61 13.91 -6.29 10.80
C THR A 61 12.76 -5.82 11.69
N LYS A 62 13.11 -5.45 12.93
CA LYS A 62 12.19 -4.88 13.91
C LYS A 62 12.66 -3.47 14.27
N TYR A 63 11.72 -2.54 14.37
CA TYR A 63 11.96 -1.15 14.73
C TYR A 63 11.25 -0.83 16.06
N GLU A 64 11.77 0.11 16.82
CA GLU A 64 11.22 0.51 18.13
C GLU A 64 9.77 1.02 18.04
N ASP A 65 9.40 1.64 16.91
CA ASP A 65 8.05 2.13 16.66
C ASP A 65 7.07 1.05 16.19
N HIS A 66 7.50 -0.20 16.12
CA HIS A 66 6.72 -1.35 15.65
C HIS A 66 6.12 -1.15 14.24
N GLN A 67 6.77 -0.36 13.37
CA GLN A 67 6.36 -0.14 11.99
C GLN A 67 7.37 -0.71 11.01
N CYS A 68 6.98 -0.96 9.76
CA CYS A 68 7.84 -1.43 8.67
C CYS A 68 7.91 -0.42 7.54
N SER A 69 9.02 -0.40 6.80
CA SER A 69 9.22 0.54 5.71
C SER A 69 8.34 0.25 4.49
N SER A 70 7.73 1.28 3.93
CA SER A 70 6.92 1.21 2.70
C SER A 70 7.74 1.22 1.39
N TYR A 71 9.05 1.16 1.46
CA TYR A 71 9.89 1.02 0.25
C TYR A 71 9.83 -0.37 -0.39
N ASP A 72 9.12 -1.33 0.25
CA ASP A 72 8.96 -2.71 -0.24
C ASP A 72 10.29 -3.44 -0.47
N VAL A 73 11.22 -3.24 0.45
CA VAL A 73 12.55 -3.85 0.49
C VAL A 73 12.75 -4.73 1.73
N GLU A 74 11.70 -4.92 2.53
CA GLU A 74 11.72 -5.69 3.77
C GLU A 74 10.80 -6.90 3.66
N ALA A 75 11.29 -8.08 4.00
CA ALA A 75 10.53 -9.33 3.96
C ALA A 75 10.76 -10.14 5.24
N CYS A 76 9.87 -11.08 5.52
CA CYS A 76 10.07 -12.08 6.56
C CYS A 76 11.22 -13.03 6.22
N SER A 77 11.82 -13.68 7.23
CA SER A 77 12.98 -14.56 7.05
C SER A 77 12.74 -15.73 6.10
N TRP A 78 11.50 -16.21 6.05
CA TRP A 78 11.08 -17.34 5.19
C TRP A 78 10.69 -16.92 3.77
N SER A 79 10.69 -15.62 3.46
CA SER A 79 10.15 -15.04 2.24
C SER A 79 11.14 -14.13 1.52
N ASN A 80 10.65 -13.39 0.55
CA ASN A 80 11.39 -12.55 -0.38
C ASN A 80 10.57 -11.30 -0.74
N ILE A 81 11.16 -10.40 -1.50
CA ILE A 81 10.46 -9.24 -2.08
C ILE A 81 9.71 -9.65 -3.36
N PRO A 82 8.67 -8.91 -3.78
CA PRO A 82 7.81 -9.26 -4.93
C PRO A 82 8.58 -9.44 -6.24
N ASP A 83 9.67 -8.71 -6.41
CA ASP A 83 10.48 -8.71 -7.64
C ASP A 83 11.03 -10.09 -7.99
N GLU A 84 11.34 -10.92 -6.99
CA GLU A 84 11.78 -12.31 -7.21
C GLU A 84 10.67 -13.17 -7.79
N ASP A 85 9.45 -13.06 -7.26
CA ASP A 85 8.30 -13.83 -7.72
C ASP A 85 7.83 -13.38 -9.10
N PHE A 86 7.89 -12.06 -9.38
CA PHE A 86 7.60 -11.53 -10.71
C PHE A 86 8.59 -12.07 -11.75
N ALA A 87 9.90 -12.02 -11.46
CA ALA A 87 10.92 -12.52 -12.37
C ALA A 87 10.77 -14.02 -12.62
N LEU A 88 10.42 -14.77 -11.58
CA LEU A 88 10.24 -16.21 -11.70
C LEU A 88 9.05 -16.55 -12.63
N ALA A 89 7.95 -15.80 -12.52
CA ALA A 89 6.80 -15.94 -13.39
C ALA A 89 7.08 -15.50 -14.84
N ASP A 90 7.79 -14.38 -15.02
CA ASP A 90 8.12 -13.83 -16.33
C ASP A 90 9.14 -14.70 -17.10
N ASP A 91 10.10 -15.30 -16.38
CA ASP A 91 11.19 -16.05 -17.01
C ASP A 91 10.87 -17.54 -17.22
N ASN A 92 9.80 -18.06 -16.60
CA ASN A 92 9.47 -19.48 -16.63
C ASN A 92 8.01 -19.70 -16.98
N HIS A 93 7.75 -20.06 -18.22
CA HIS A 93 6.40 -20.28 -18.77
C HIS A 93 5.61 -21.41 -18.07
N TRP A 94 6.29 -22.27 -17.33
CA TRP A 94 5.67 -23.34 -16.53
C TRP A 94 5.22 -22.85 -15.15
N THR A 95 5.52 -21.62 -14.77
CA THR A 95 4.93 -20.95 -13.61
C THR A 95 3.59 -20.36 -14.00
N ILE A 96 2.50 -20.98 -13.56
CA ILE A 96 1.14 -20.65 -14.02
C ILE A 96 0.49 -19.47 -13.30
N GLY A 97 1.17 -18.89 -12.33
CA GLY A 97 0.73 -17.71 -11.59
C GLY A 97 1.16 -17.74 -10.13
N GLN A 98 0.66 -16.76 -9.38
CA GLN A 98 0.99 -16.61 -7.98
C GLN A 98 -0.14 -15.94 -7.18
N PHE A 99 -0.24 -16.30 -5.90
CA PHE A 99 -1.08 -15.61 -4.91
C PHE A 99 -0.18 -14.94 -3.88
N VAL A 100 -0.26 -13.61 -3.82
CA VAL A 100 0.52 -12.86 -2.83
C VAL A 100 0.01 -13.08 -1.41
N TRP A 101 0.91 -13.24 -0.46
CA TRP A 101 0.58 -13.17 0.94
C TRP A 101 0.92 -11.78 1.51
N THR A 102 -0.10 -10.85 1.67
CA THR A 102 -1.52 -11.13 1.40
C THR A 102 -2.18 -9.88 0.81
N GLY A 103 -3.43 -9.98 0.38
CA GLY A 103 -4.20 -8.85 -0.15
C GLY A 103 -4.43 -7.76 0.89
N PHE A 104 -4.81 -8.13 2.11
CA PHE A 104 -5.11 -7.21 3.21
C PHE A 104 -4.29 -7.55 4.46
N ASP A 105 -3.94 -6.53 5.24
CA ASP A 105 -3.53 -6.76 6.62
C ASP A 105 -4.68 -7.39 7.41
N TYR A 106 -4.37 -8.17 8.42
CA TYR A 106 -5.34 -8.85 9.26
C TYR A 106 -4.87 -8.94 10.71
N LEU A 107 -5.80 -9.01 11.63
CA LEU A 107 -5.53 -9.14 13.05
C LEU A 107 -5.08 -10.56 13.41
N GLY A 108 -4.21 -10.69 14.40
CA GLY A 108 -3.84 -11.95 15.02
C GLY A 108 -2.48 -12.51 14.64
N GLU A 109 -1.78 -11.95 13.64
CA GLU A 109 -0.42 -12.35 13.25
C GLU A 109 0.48 -11.11 13.08
N PRO A 110 1.06 -10.59 14.17
CA PRO A 110 1.79 -9.32 14.16
C PRO A 110 3.20 -9.42 13.57
N SER A 111 3.38 -10.16 12.49
CA SER A 111 4.67 -10.28 11.79
C SER A 111 5.07 -8.98 11.08
N PRO A 112 6.37 -8.60 11.13
CA PRO A 112 7.51 -9.37 11.61
C PRO A 112 7.74 -9.29 13.13
N TYR A 113 6.85 -8.66 13.85
CA TYR A 113 6.93 -8.47 15.30
C TYR A 113 6.28 -9.63 16.00
N ASP A 114 6.78 -10.52 16.64
CA ASP A 114 6.19 -11.71 17.28
C ASP A 114 5.01 -11.37 18.23
N THR A 115 4.32 -12.36 18.70
CA THR A 115 3.15 -12.25 19.61
C THR A 115 3.42 -11.45 20.88
N ASP A 116 4.67 -11.33 21.29
CA ASP A 116 5.08 -10.59 22.49
C ASP A 116 5.34 -9.10 22.24
N ALA A 117 5.17 -8.63 21.02
CA ALA A 117 5.43 -7.25 20.62
C ALA A 117 4.20 -6.34 20.76
N TRP A 118 3.41 -6.52 21.82
CA TRP A 118 2.31 -5.61 22.13
C TRP A 118 2.78 -4.13 22.20
N PRO A 119 2.05 -3.17 21.62
CA PRO A 119 0.65 -3.26 21.15
C PRO A 119 0.48 -3.73 19.68
N ASN A 120 1.51 -4.18 18.99
CA ASN A 120 1.37 -4.72 17.65
C ASN A 120 0.49 -5.97 17.67
N HIS A 121 -0.63 -5.95 16.93
CA HIS A 121 -1.62 -7.02 16.91
C HIS A 121 -2.16 -7.31 15.50
N SER A 122 -1.59 -6.67 14.47
CA SER A 122 -1.95 -6.87 13.08
C SER A 122 -0.76 -7.32 12.26
N SER A 123 -1.00 -8.13 11.23
CA SER A 123 -0.01 -8.42 10.20
C SER A 123 0.35 -7.15 9.43
N MET A 124 1.54 -7.16 8.79
CA MET A 124 2.00 -6.10 7.90
C MET A 124 2.22 -6.60 6.47
N PHE A 125 1.69 -7.78 6.14
CA PHE A 125 1.85 -8.43 4.83
C PHE A 125 0.98 -7.81 3.74
N GLY A 126 -0.16 -7.22 4.11
CA GLY A 126 -1.15 -6.75 3.17
C GLY A 126 -0.58 -5.76 2.14
N ILE A 127 -1.03 -5.87 0.90
CA ILE A 127 -0.86 -4.80 -0.10
C ILE A 127 -1.83 -3.64 0.14
N ILE A 128 -2.87 -3.90 0.93
CA ILE A 128 -3.86 -2.96 1.45
C ILE A 128 -3.85 -3.08 2.98
N ASP A 129 -3.95 -1.96 3.70
CA ASP A 129 -3.94 -1.96 5.16
C ASP A 129 -5.31 -2.31 5.79
N LEU A 130 -5.38 -2.40 7.14
CA LEU A 130 -6.63 -2.66 7.88
C LEU A 130 -7.73 -1.62 7.64
N ALA A 131 -7.36 -0.42 7.19
CA ALA A 131 -8.33 0.64 6.85
C ALA A 131 -8.86 0.51 5.42
N SER A 132 -8.53 -0.55 4.70
CA SER A 132 -8.79 -0.73 3.26
C SER A 132 -8.12 0.36 2.39
N LEU A 133 -7.02 0.93 2.86
CA LEU A 133 -6.25 1.91 2.12
C LEU A 133 -5.04 1.24 1.46
N PRO A 134 -4.79 1.52 0.16
CA PRO A 134 -3.64 0.96 -0.55
C PRO A 134 -2.32 1.38 0.10
N LYS A 135 -1.41 0.43 0.30
CA LYS A 135 0.00 0.71 0.59
C LYS A 135 0.76 0.95 -0.72
N ASP A 136 2.00 1.43 -0.65
CA ASP A 136 2.79 1.67 -1.88
C ASP A 136 2.91 0.39 -2.73
N ARG A 137 3.09 -0.76 -2.09
CA ARG A 137 3.17 -2.07 -2.74
C ARG A 137 1.94 -2.44 -3.58
N TYR A 138 0.76 -1.95 -3.28
CA TYR A 138 -0.42 -2.10 -4.13
C TYR A 138 -0.14 -1.59 -5.55
N TYR A 139 0.53 -0.44 -5.66
CA TYR A 139 0.85 0.15 -6.95
C TYR A 139 1.98 -0.58 -7.67
N LEU A 140 2.90 -1.23 -6.94
CA LEU A 140 3.90 -2.11 -7.55
C LEU A 140 3.22 -3.29 -8.22
N TYR A 141 2.35 -4.03 -7.50
CA TYR A 141 1.58 -5.14 -8.08
C TYR A 141 0.70 -4.68 -9.23
N ARG A 142 -0.02 -3.56 -9.06
CA ARG A 142 -0.84 -3.00 -10.13
C ARG A 142 -0.04 -2.68 -11.39
N SER A 143 1.16 -2.14 -11.26
CA SER A 143 2.02 -1.79 -12.39
C SER A 143 2.53 -3.02 -13.17
N VAL A 144 2.63 -4.16 -12.50
CA VAL A 144 3.09 -5.43 -13.11
C VAL A 144 1.91 -6.24 -13.65
N TRP A 145 0.83 -6.38 -12.90
CA TRP A 145 -0.28 -7.27 -13.23
C TRP A 145 -1.38 -6.63 -14.07
N ASN A 146 -1.70 -5.35 -13.84
CA ASN A 146 -2.76 -4.67 -14.59
C ASN A 146 -2.15 -3.86 -15.74
N LYS A 147 -2.09 -4.46 -16.93
CA LYS A 147 -1.53 -3.83 -18.12
C LYS A 147 -2.46 -2.79 -18.76
N ASP A 148 -3.75 -2.87 -18.47
CA ASP A 148 -4.78 -2.00 -19.08
C ASP A 148 -4.99 -0.70 -18.30
N ALA A 149 -4.56 -0.66 -17.03
CA ALA A 149 -4.69 0.51 -16.19
C ALA A 149 -3.37 1.28 -16.07
N GLU A 150 -3.39 2.56 -16.38
CA GLU A 150 -2.26 3.45 -16.13
C GLU A 150 -1.89 3.44 -14.65
N THR A 151 -0.62 3.19 -14.38
CA THR A 151 -0.04 3.27 -13.04
C THR A 151 1.17 4.18 -13.08
N LEU A 152 1.12 5.24 -12.29
CA LEU A 152 2.25 6.12 -12.01
C LEU A 152 2.17 6.51 -10.54
N HIS A 153 2.96 5.85 -9.69
CA HIS A 153 2.96 6.04 -8.25
C HIS A 153 4.35 6.43 -7.77
N ILE A 154 4.42 7.49 -6.98
CA ILE A 154 5.66 8.06 -6.43
C ILE A 154 5.68 7.74 -4.93
N LEU A 155 6.80 7.23 -4.44
CA LEU A 155 7.11 7.11 -3.02
C LEU A 155 8.54 7.59 -2.75
N PRO A 156 8.80 8.12 -1.55
CA PRO A 156 7.90 8.32 -0.42
C PRO A 156 7.02 9.57 -0.60
N HIS A 157 6.18 9.89 0.41
CA HIS A 157 5.63 11.24 0.53
C HIS A 157 6.78 12.26 0.64
N TRP A 158 6.50 13.54 0.34
CA TRP A 158 7.57 14.55 0.30
C TRP A 158 7.43 15.60 1.40
N THR A 159 7.23 15.14 2.66
CA THR A 159 7.13 15.99 3.85
C THR A 159 8.01 15.43 4.95
N TRP A 160 9.23 15.95 5.05
CA TRP A 160 10.27 15.46 5.94
C TRP A 160 10.94 16.60 6.71
N PRO A 161 10.23 17.28 7.63
CA PRO A 161 10.82 18.38 8.40
C PRO A 161 12.03 17.87 9.19
N GLY A 162 13.16 18.57 9.07
CA GLY A 162 14.42 18.23 9.70
C GLY A 162 15.31 17.26 8.93
N ARG A 163 14.94 16.86 7.71
CA ARG A 163 15.77 16.05 6.82
C ARG A 163 16.28 16.83 5.59
N GLU A 164 16.17 18.15 5.60
CA GLU A 164 16.60 19.01 4.51
C GLU A 164 18.09 18.75 4.17
N GLY A 165 18.37 18.45 2.91
CA GLY A 165 19.71 18.12 2.43
C GLY A 165 20.12 16.65 2.62
N GLU A 166 19.30 15.81 3.24
CA GLU A 166 19.59 14.38 3.40
C GLU A 166 19.14 13.56 2.18
N VAL A 167 19.86 12.46 1.94
CA VAL A 167 19.49 11.48 0.93
C VAL A 167 18.13 10.85 1.27
N THR A 168 17.19 11.01 0.37
CA THR A 168 15.83 10.51 0.47
C THR A 168 15.45 9.85 -0.86
N PRO A 169 15.76 8.55 -1.03
CA PRO A 169 15.51 7.84 -2.28
C PRO A 169 14.06 7.98 -2.76
N VAL A 170 13.89 8.19 -4.07
CA VAL A 170 12.58 8.22 -4.70
C VAL A 170 12.39 6.99 -5.56
N PHE A 171 11.34 6.21 -5.29
CA PHE A 171 10.94 5.09 -6.13
C PHE A 171 9.67 5.46 -6.90
N VAL A 172 9.55 4.88 -8.08
CA VAL A 172 8.37 5.03 -8.92
C VAL A 172 7.90 3.67 -9.40
N TYR A 173 6.64 3.36 -9.06
CA TYR A 173 5.96 2.16 -9.55
C TYR A 173 5.07 2.53 -10.73
N THR A 174 5.38 2.00 -11.88
CA THR A 174 4.69 2.35 -13.13
C THR A 174 4.73 1.20 -14.12
N ASN A 175 3.73 1.11 -14.98
CA ASN A 175 3.74 0.21 -16.14
C ASN A 175 4.45 0.82 -17.36
N TYR A 176 4.86 2.09 -17.31
CA TYR A 176 5.69 2.70 -18.34
C TYR A 176 7.17 2.27 -18.25
N PRO A 177 7.87 2.19 -19.39
CA PRO A 177 9.27 1.73 -19.41
C PRO A 177 10.27 2.73 -18.85
N THR A 178 9.99 4.01 -18.92
CA THR A 178 10.92 5.10 -18.58
C THR A 178 10.19 6.22 -17.84
N ALA A 179 10.87 6.84 -16.88
CA ALA A 179 10.41 8.11 -16.31
C ALA A 179 11.59 9.02 -15.96
N GLU A 180 11.30 10.32 -15.81
CA GLU A 180 12.22 11.36 -15.36
C GLU A 180 11.71 11.97 -14.07
N LEU A 181 12.62 12.09 -13.09
CA LEU A 181 12.35 12.71 -11.80
C LEU A 181 12.77 14.17 -11.80
N PHE A 182 11.92 15.02 -11.25
CA PHE A 182 12.20 16.43 -10.99
C PHE A 182 11.94 16.74 -9.51
N ILE A 183 12.87 17.43 -8.87
CA ILE A 183 12.68 18.02 -7.53
C ILE A 183 12.81 19.53 -7.69
N ASN A 184 11.76 20.25 -7.32
CA ASN A 184 11.66 21.72 -7.47
C ASN A 184 12.04 22.21 -8.89
N GLY A 185 11.61 21.46 -9.92
CA GLY A 185 11.89 21.75 -11.31
C GLY A 185 13.29 21.35 -11.82
N LYS A 186 14.21 20.94 -10.94
CA LYS A 186 15.53 20.41 -11.31
C LYS A 186 15.42 18.94 -11.65
N SER A 187 15.89 18.53 -12.84
CA SER A 187 15.93 17.12 -13.24
C SER A 187 16.99 16.34 -12.47
N TYR A 188 16.59 15.17 -12.01
CA TYR A 188 17.46 14.11 -11.46
C TYR A 188 17.73 13.02 -12.50
N GLY A 189 17.39 13.28 -13.77
CA GLY A 189 17.63 12.40 -14.90
C GLY A 189 16.54 11.37 -15.13
N LYS A 190 16.65 10.70 -16.27
CA LYS A 190 15.77 9.60 -16.68
C LYS A 190 16.27 8.27 -16.16
N GLN A 191 15.33 7.44 -15.71
CA GLN A 191 15.57 6.04 -15.38
C GLN A 191 14.68 5.18 -16.29
N SER A 192 15.23 4.07 -16.78
CA SER A 192 14.50 3.08 -17.58
C SER A 192 14.57 1.72 -16.92
N LYS A 193 13.46 0.98 -16.99
CA LYS A 193 13.45 -0.41 -16.55
C LYS A 193 14.46 -1.22 -17.34
N ASN A 194 15.21 -2.06 -16.65
CA ASN A 194 16.28 -2.87 -17.26
C ASN A 194 16.52 -4.13 -16.43
N ASN A 195 17.31 -5.05 -16.95
CA ASN A 195 17.62 -6.33 -16.32
C ASN A 195 18.94 -6.32 -15.51
N SER A 196 19.47 -5.16 -15.13
CA SER A 196 20.70 -5.09 -14.32
C SER A 196 20.50 -5.58 -12.88
N SER A 197 19.29 -5.53 -12.38
CA SER A 197 18.87 -6.12 -11.10
C SER A 197 17.40 -6.50 -11.14
N LEU A 198 16.94 -7.35 -10.22
CA LEU A 198 15.52 -7.68 -10.09
C LEU A 198 14.67 -6.42 -9.85
N LYS A 199 15.11 -5.53 -8.98
CA LYS A 199 14.39 -4.29 -8.69
C LYS A 199 14.30 -3.36 -9.90
N SER A 200 15.39 -3.14 -10.62
CA SER A 200 15.41 -2.28 -11.82
C SER A 200 14.54 -2.81 -12.97
N ARG A 201 14.17 -4.09 -12.94
CA ARG A 201 13.24 -4.70 -13.90
C ARG A 201 11.78 -4.24 -13.67
N TYR A 202 11.40 -3.96 -12.41
CA TYR A 202 10.00 -3.67 -12.04
C TYR A 202 9.78 -2.28 -11.48
N ARG A 203 10.86 -1.60 -11.04
CA ARG A 203 10.82 -0.28 -10.39
C ARG A 203 11.77 0.70 -11.07
N LEU A 204 11.45 1.99 -10.97
CA LEU A 204 12.39 3.07 -11.29
C LEU A 204 12.84 3.69 -9.97
N MET A 205 14.15 3.90 -9.78
CA MET A 205 14.71 4.27 -8.49
C MET A 205 15.78 5.34 -8.63
N TRP A 206 15.64 6.44 -7.91
CA TRP A 206 16.65 7.50 -7.75
C TRP A 206 17.16 7.43 -6.31
N MET A 207 18.25 6.70 -6.12
CA MET A 207 18.80 6.37 -4.80
C MET A 207 19.53 7.54 -4.13
N ASP A 208 19.95 8.52 -4.90
CA ASP A 208 20.72 9.70 -4.52
C ASP A 208 19.88 11.00 -4.48
N ALA A 209 18.57 10.88 -4.57
CA ALA A 209 17.68 12.02 -4.47
C ALA A 209 17.83 12.71 -3.09
N ILE A 210 17.99 14.03 -3.10
CA ILE A 210 18.15 14.84 -1.88
C ILE A 210 16.81 15.49 -1.54
N TYR A 211 16.44 15.40 -0.27
CA TYR A 211 15.22 16.07 0.19
C TYR A 211 15.42 17.60 0.23
N GLU A 212 14.56 18.27 -0.51
CA GLU A 212 14.33 19.72 -0.45
C GLU A 212 12.82 19.93 -0.36
N PRO A 213 12.29 20.71 0.60
CA PRO A 213 10.86 21.01 0.65
C PRO A 213 10.37 21.62 -0.67
N GLY A 214 9.20 21.19 -1.13
CA GLY A 214 8.62 21.66 -2.39
C GLY A 214 7.91 20.55 -3.16
N GLU A 215 8.20 20.41 -4.44
CA GLU A 215 7.55 19.46 -5.34
C GLU A 215 8.51 18.37 -5.81
N VAL A 216 8.07 17.12 -5.72
CA VAL A 216 8.60 16.00 -6.50
C VAL A 216 7.63 15.75 -7.65
N LYS A 217 8.12 15.85 -8.89
CA LYS A 217 7.35 15.54 -10.10
C LYS A 217 8.03 14.43 -10.88
N VAL A 218 7.24 13.53 -11.39
CA VAL A 218 7.67 12.46 -12.29
C VAL A 218 6.92 12.57 -13.60
N VAL A 219 7.65 12.53 -14.71
CA VAL A 219 7.11 12.45 -16.07
C VAL A 219 7.43 11.07 -16.62
N ALA A 220 6.41 10.31 -17.01
CA ALA A 220 6.56 9.00 -17.61
C ALA A 220 6.57 9.07 -19.13
N TYR A 221 7.34 8.20 -19.75
CA TYR A 221 7.52 8.14 -21.20
C TYR A 221 7.17 6.75 -21.71
N ASP A 222 6.58 6.71 -22.90
CA ASP A 222 6.38 5.46 -23.63
C ASP A 222 7.69 4.93 -24.26
N LYS A 223 7.60 3.81 -24.97
CA LYS A 223 8.74 3.19 -25.66
C LYS A 223 9.33 4.04 -26.79
N ASP A 224 8.55 5.00 -27.30
CA ASP A 224 8.97 5.92 -28.37
C ASP A 224 9.58 7.21 -27.80
N GLY A 225 9.65 7.32 -26.46
CA GLY A 225 10.21 8.48 -25.76
C GLY A 225 9.26 9.67 -25.65
N LYS A 226 7.98 9.49 -25.95
CA LYS A 226 6.95 10.52 -25.80
C LYS A 226 6.46 10.55 -24.35
N ALA A 227 6.34 11.77 -23.78
CA ALA A 227 5.72 11.96 -22.47
C ALA A 227 4.23 11.60 -22.53
N VAL A 228 3.79 10.70 -21.64
CA VAL A 228 2.43 10.13 -21.65
C VAL A 228 1.67 10.33 -20.34
N ALA A 229 2.37 10.52 -19.23
CA ALA A 229 1.75 10.78 -17.94
C ALA A 229 2.67 11.60 -17.04
N GLU A 230 2.09 12.37 -16.13
CA GLU A 230 2.85 13.03 -15.06
C GLU A 230 2.12 12.95 -13.72
N LYS A 231 2.87 12.97 -12.65
CA LYS A 231 2.36 13.00 -11.27
C LYS A 231 3.29 13.81 -10.40
N SER A 232 2.70 14.54 -9.45
CA SER A 232 3.45 15.28 -8.42
C SER A 232 3.03 14.89 -7.02
N VAL A 233 3.99 14.97 -6.09
CA VAL A 233 3.81 14.93 -4.65
C VAL A 233 4.46 16.18 -4.08
N ARG A 234 3.80 16.83 -3.11
CA ARG A 234 4.29 18.09 -2.55
C ARG A 234 4.49 18.00 -1.05
N THR A 235 5.45 18.76 -0.57
CA THR A 235 5.62 19.00 0.88
C THR A 235 4.36 19.67 1.41
N ALA A 236 3.71 19.03 2.38
CA ALA A 236 2.54 19.58 3.03
C ALA A 236 2.91 20.71 3.97
N GLY A 237 2.06 21.72 4.00
CA GLY A 237 2.07 22.77 5.00
C GLY A 237 1.45 22.33 6.33
N LYS A 238 1.04 23.29 7.15
CA LYS A 238 0.33 23.00 8.40
C LYS A 238 -1.04 22.39 8.11
N PRO A 239 -1.49 21.39 8.89
CA PRO A 239 -2.83 20.84 8.79
C PRO A 239 -3.90 21.93 8.85
N HIS A 240 -4.87 21.89 7.91
CA HIS A 240 -5.84 22.95 7.74
C HIS A 240 -7.29 22.46 7.80
N HIS A 241 -7.61 21.35 7.11
CA HIS A 241 -8.96 20.81 7.08
C HIS A 241 -8.99 19.30 6.88
N ILE A 242 -10.17 18.73 7.09
CA ILE A 242 -10.44 17.31 6.85
C ILE A 242 -11.17 17.17 5.50
N GLU A 243 -10.61 16.36 4.62
CA GLU A 243 -11.26 15.90 3.38
C GLU A 243 -11.91 14.54 3.59
N LEU A 244 -13.10 14.37 2.97
CA LEU A 244 -13.86 13.12 2.96
C LEU A 244 -14.11 12.70 1.51
N VAL A 245 -13.74 11.46 1.17
CA VAL A 245 -13.94 10.89 -0.16
C VAL A 245 -14.61 9.53 -0.01
N SER A 246 -15.82 9.37 -0.54
CA SER A 246 -16.52 8.09 -0.51
C SER A 246 -16.18 7.22 -1.72
N ASN A 247 -16.12 5.92 -1.53
CA ASN A 247 -16.01 4.95 -2.62
C ASN A 247 -17.24 4.96 -3.54
N ARG A 248 -18.40 5.38 -3.04
CA ARG A 248 -19.65 5.57 -3.79
C ARG A 248 -20.58 6.53 -3.05
N ASN A 249 -21.41 7.24 -3.80
CA ASN A 249 -22.30 8.26 -3.25
C ASN A 249 -23.78 7.84 -3.23
N GLU A 250 -24.13 6.74 -3.90
CA GLU A 250 -25.46 6.14 -3.91
C GLU A 250 -25.44 4.75 -3.28
N LEU A 251 -26.40 4.49 -2.41
CA LEU A 251 -26.51 3.29 -1.58
C LEU A 251 -27.93 2.75 -1.63
N THR A 252 -28.11 1.48 -1.32
CA THR A 252 -29.43 0.86 -1.17
C THR A 252 -29.96 1.06 0.25
N ALA A 253 -31.22 1.49 0.38
CA ALA A 253 -31.88 1.68 1.67
C ALA A 253 -32.40 0.35 2.25
N ASP A 254 -31.52 -0.62 2.47
CA ASP A 254 -31.82 -1.98 2.95
C ASP A 254 -31.35 -2.24 4.39
N GLY A 255 -30.86 -1.21 5.08
CA GLY A 255 -30.33 -1.32 6.43
C GLY A 255 -28.98 -2.06 6.53
N LYS A 256 -28.37 -2.47 5.39
CA LYS A 256 -27.14 -3.28 5.35
C LYS A 256 -26.06 -2.66 4.48
N ASP A 257 -26.43 -1.91 3.45
CA ASP A 257 -25.48 -1.36 2.50
C ASP A 257 -24.52 -0.37 3.15
N LEU A 258 -23.25 -0.36 2.68
CA LEU A 258 -22.14 0.34 3.30
C LEU A 258 -21.47 1.30 2.32
N ALA A 259 -21.07 2.47 2.82
CA ALA A 259 -20.11 3.35 2.19
C ALA A 259 -18.81 3.37 3.00
N TYR A 260 -17.68 3.27 2.30
CA TYR A 260 -16.35 3.42 2.86
C TYR A 260 -15.85 4.82 2.52
N VAL A 261 -15.68 5.63 3.54
CA VAL A 261 -15.28 7.03 3.40
C VAL A 261 -13.84 7.20 3.84
N THR A 262 -12.95 7.45 2.89
CA THR A 262 -11.56 7.84 3.18
C THR A 262 -11.56 9.24 3.78
N VAL A 263 -10.91 9.37 4.92
CA VAL A 263 -10.75 10.61 5.68
C VAL A 263 -9.29 11.02 5.61
N LYS A 264 -9.00 12.26 5.23
CA LYS A 264 -7.65 12.80 5.11
C LYS A 264 -7.53 14.10 5.88
N VAL A 265 -6.42 14.26 6.58
CA VAL A 265 -6.01 15.55 7.13
C VAL A 265 -5.09 16.21 6.12
N VAL A 266 -5.50 17.36 5.60
CA VAL A 266 -4.76 18.05 4.54
C VAL A 266 -4.43 19.49 4.93
N ASP A 267 -3.41 20.06 4.27
CA ASP A 267 -3.07 21.46 4.39
C ASP A 267 -4.05 22.37 3.63
N LYS A 268 -3.77 23.68 3.55
CA LYS A 268 -4.62 24.64 2.86
C LYS A 268 -4.74 24.39 1.34
N ASP A 269 -3.75 23.75 0.75
CA ASP A 269 -3.63 23.48 -0.68
C ASP A 269 -4.08 22.05 -1.05
N GLY A 270 -4.59 21.27 -0.07
CA GLY A 270 -5.08 19.90 -0.28
C GLY A 270 -3.98 18.83 -0.23
N ASN A 271 -2.75 19.16 0.17
CA ASN A 271 -1.70 18.16 0.32
C ASN A 271 -1.91 17.37 1.61
N LEU A 272 -1.79 16.04 1.54
CA LEU A 272 -1.89 15.17 2.71
C LEU A 272 -0.80 15.52 3.73
N CYS A 273 -1.17 15.63 5.00
CA CYS A 273 -0.27 15.82 6.13
C CYS A 273 0.17 14.45 6.69
N PRO A 274 1.27 13.85 6.23
CA PRO A 274 1.59 12.45 6.49
C PRO A 274 2.08 12.18 7.93
N ALA A 275 2.39 13.22 8.70
CA ALA A 275 2.75 13.09 10.12
C ALA A 275 1.56 13.33 11.07
N ASP A 276 0.35 13.51 10.53
CA ASP A 276 -0.81 13.83 11.36
C ASP A 276 -1.45 12.57 11.95
N SER A 277 -1.55 12.54 13.27
CA SER A 277 -2.14 11.42 14.03
C SER A 277 -3.28 11.89 14.96
N ARG A 278 -3.93 13.02 14.65
CA ARG A 278 -4.98 13.59 15.52
C ARG A 278 -6.18 12.69 15.66
N LEU A 279 -6.85 12.78 16.81
CA LEU A 279 -8.14 12.14 17.05
C LEU A 279 -9.24 12.84 16.25
N ILE A 280 -9.94 12.08 15.40
CA ILE A 280 -11.06 12.53 14.59
C ILE A 280 -12.36 11.96 15.17
N ASN A 281 -13.35 12.83 15.38
CA ASN A 281 -14.67 12.48 15.89
C ASN A 281 -15.69 12.53 14.75
N PHE A 282 -16.56 11.54 14.69
CA PHE A 282 -17.56 11.37 13.64
C PHE A 282 -18.99 11.60 14.16
N SER A 283 -19.82 12.15 13.30
CA SER A 283 -21.26 12.18 13.51
C SER A 283 -21.97 11.90 12.18
N VAL A 284 -23.03 11.13 12.22
CA VAL A 284 -23.89 10.82 11.07
C VAL A 284 -25.29 11.31 11.34
N LYS A 285 -25.91 11.98 10.36
CA LYS A 285 -27.31 12.43 10.39
C LYS A 285 -28.04 11.87 9.16
N GLY A 286 -29.38 11.74 9.29
CA GLY A 286 -30.25 11.31 8.19
C GLY A 286 -30.45 9.80 8.11
N ALA A 287 -30.49 9.26 6.89
CA ALA A 287 -30.90 7.89 6.58
C ALA A 287 -29.78 6.83 6.77
N GLY A 288 -28.87 7.05 7.71
CA GLY A 288 -27.76 6.12 8.01
C GLY A 288 -27.17 6.32 9.40
N LYS A 289 -26.19 5.48 9.73
CA LYS A 289 -25.47 5.49 11.01
C LYS A 289 -23.98 5.24 10.80
N TYR A 290 -23.14 5.72 11.72
CA TYR A 290 -21.75 5.31 11.81
C TYR A 290 -21.70 3.83 12.18
N ARG A 291 -20.92 3.05 11.43
CA ARG A 291 -20.79 1.61 11.64
C ARG A 291 -19.48 1.25 12.30
N ALA A 292 -18.37 1.75 11.76
CA ALA A 292 -17.02 1.49 12.25
C ALA A 292 -16.02 2.47 11.62
N GLY A 293 -14.79 2.44 12.12
CA GLY A 293 -13.62 3.05 11.49
C GLY A 293 -12.39 2.19 11.66
N ALA A 294 -11.40 2.40 10.79
CA ALA A 294 -10.07 1.80 10.88
C ALA A 294 -9.02 2.79 10.37
N ASN A 295 -7.84 2.81 10.98
CA ASN A 295 -6.76 3.72 10.56
C ASN A 295 -5.59 3.03 9.85
N GLY A 296 -5.50 1.70 9.92
CA GLY A 296 -4.44 0.93 9.29
C GLY A 296 -3.14 0.86 10.08
N ASP A 297 -3.08 1.45 11.26
CA ASP A 297 -1.94 1.31 12.17
C ASP A 297 -2.00 -0.05 12.86
N PRO A 298 -0.98 -0.93 12.67
CA PRO A 298 -0.96 -2.26 13.28
C PRO A 298 -0.84 -2.22 14.81
N THR A 299 -0.53 -1.07 15.38
CA THR A 299 -0.35 -0.87 16.84
C THR A 299 -1.51 -0.11 17.50
N SER A 300 -2.50 0.33 16.72
CA SER A 300 -3.60 1.16 17.22
C SER A 300 -4.54 0.36 18.10
N LEU A 301 -4.80 0.85 19.31
CA LEU A 301 -5.77 0.30 20.24
C LEU A 301 -7.14 1.01 20.19
N ASP A 302 -7.36 1.85 19.19
CA ASP A 302 -8.65 2.48 19.00
C ASP A 302 -9.73 1.45 18.65
N LEU A 303 -10.88 1.58 19.31
CA LEU A 303 -11.99 0.65 19.12
C LEU A 303 -12.75 0.97 17.82
N PHE A 304 -12.80 0.04 16.89
CA PHE A 304 -13.39 0.22 15.56
C PHE A 304 -14.85 0.70 15.56
N HIS A 305 -15.65 0.30 16.55
CA HIS A 305 -17.07 0.62 16.62
C HIS A 305 -17.38 2.01 17.19
N LEU A 306 -16.40 2.67 17.82
CA LEU A 306 -16.61 4.00 18.39
C LEU A 306 -16.52 5.07 17.28
N PRO A 307 -17.39 6.10 17.32
CA PRO A 307 -17.38 7.17 16.32
C PRO A 307 -16.25 8.19 16.55
N LYS A 308 -15.05 7.67 16.81
CA LYS A 308 -13.80 8.42 16.94
C LYS A 308 -12.62 7.52 16.68
N MET A 309 -11.58 8.04 16.06
CA MET A 309 -10.35 7.30 15.76
C MET A 309 -9.19 8.25 15.49
N HIS A 310 -7.98 7.88 15.88
CA HIS A 310 -6.79 8.62 15.48
C HIS A 310 -6.47 8.38 14.01
N ALA A 311 -6.05 9.42 13.31
CA ALA A 311 -5.49 9.26 11.99
C ALA A 311 -4.14 8.53 12.07
N PHE A 312 -3.85 7.70 11.07
CA PHE A 312 -2.52 7.10 10.88
C PHE A 312 -1.92 7.64 9.59
N ASN A 313 -0.81 8.34 9.72
CA ASN A 313 -0.15 9.04 8.62
C ASN A 313 -1.14 9.93 7.82
N GLY A 314 -1.93 10.72 8.57
CA GLY A 314 -2.89 11.67 8.03
C GLY A 314 -4.18 11.07 7.49
N MET A 315 -4.41 9.76 7.61
CA MET A 315 -5.54 9.08 6.98
C MET A 315 -6.21 8.07 7.90
N LEU A 316 -7.48 7.80 7.63
CA LEU A 316 -8.24 6.66 8.14
C LEU A 316 -9.48 6.42 7.24
N THR A 317 -10.21 5.34 7.48
CA THR A 317 -11.49 5.06 6.83
C THR A 317 -12.62 5.06 7.86
N ALA A 318 -13.71 5.77 7.56
CA ALA A 318 -14.97 5.69 8.29
C ALA A 318 -15.99 4.90 7.46
N ILE A 319 -16.75 4.02 8.10
CA ILE A 319 -17.77 3.18 7.46
C ILE A 319 -19.14 3.68 7.91
N VAL A 320 -19.99 4.01 6.92
CA VAL A 320 -21.38 4.43 7.12
C VAL A 320 -22.29 3.32 6.61
N GLN A 321 -23.30 2.95 7.42
CA GLN A 321 -24.31 1.96 7.09
C GLN A 321 -25.64 2.65 6.87
N THR A 322 -26.40 2.22 5.84
CA THR A 322 -27.74 2.72 5.56
C THR A 322 -28.76 2.29 6.62
N ASN A 323 -29.85 3.04 6.73
CA ASN A 323 -31.10 2.61 7.33
C ASN A 323 -32.02 1.99 6.26
N GLU A 324 -33.20 1.46 6.67
CA GLU A 324 -34.20 0.92 5.75
C GLU A 324 -35.06 2.03 5.09
N THR A 325 -34.79 3.28 5.40
CA THR A 325 -35.51 4.44 4.85
C THR A 325 -34.61 5.18 3.88
N ALA A 326 -35.09 5.39 2.66
CA ALA A 326 -34.41 6.20 1.66
C ALA A 326 -34.28 7.66 2.11
N GLY A 327 -33.20 8.30 1.73
CA GLY A 327 -32.93 9.69 2.10
C GLY A 327 -31.46 10.09 2.00
N GLU A 328 -31.16 11.26 2.55
CA GLU A 328 -29.80 11.78 2.62
C GLU A 328 -29.09 11.29 3.89
N ILE A 329 -27.80 10.96 3.75
CA ILE A 329 -26.89 10.70 4.87
C ILE A 329 -25.83 11.80 4.87
N ILE A 330 -25.60 12.43 6.01
CA ILE A 330 -24.52 13.40 6.20
C ILE A 330 -23.53 12.85 7.21
N LEU A 331 -22.35 12.47 6.75
CA LEU A 331 -21.19 12.16 7.63
C LEU A 331 -20.40 13.44 7.84
N THR A 332 -20.12 13.78 9.10
CA THR A 332 -19.25 14.90 9.48
C THR A 332 -18.10 14.38 10.32
N ALA A 333 -16.89 14.81 9.98
CA ALA A 333 -15.64 14.53 10.70
C ALA A 333 -15.08 15.82 11.32
N LYS A 334 -14.72 15.79 12.61
CA LYS A 334 -14.21 16.95 13.36
C LYS A 334 -12.96 16.57 14.14
N ALA A 335 -11.98 17.47 14.17
CA ALA A 335 -10.79 17.33 14.99
C ALA A 335 -10.31 18.70 15.48
N GLY A 336 -9.53 18.71 16.56
CA GLY A 336 -8.97 19.96 17.09
C GLY A 336 -7.98 20.61 16.13
N GLY A 337 -8.04 21.94 15.99
CA GLY A 337 -7.05 22.72 15.24
C GLY A 337 -7.18 22.69 13.71
N VAL A 338 -8.21 22.06 13.16
CA VAL A 338 -8.50 22.02 11.72
C VAL A 338 -9.98 22.24 11.44
N LYS A 339 -10.32 22.67 10.22
CA LYS A 339 -11.70 22.79 9.77
C LYS A 339 -12.32 21.41 9.60
N ALA A 340 -13.57 21.25 10.03
CA ALA A 340 -14.34 20.03 9.86
C ALA A 340 -14.61 19.73 8.37
N GLY A 341 -14.65 18.44 8.04
CA GLY A 341 -15.13 17.94 6.75
C GLY A 341 -16.53 17.34 6.85
N SER A 342 -17.29 17.40 5.77
CA SER A 342 -18.59 16.73 5.66
C SER A 342 -18.80 16.20 4.25
N ILE A 343 -19.47 15.05 4.14
CA ILE A 343 -19.87 14.46 2.87
C ILE A 343 -21.35 14.05 2.91
N ARG A 344 -22.00 14.15 1.75
CA ARG A 344 -23.39 13.72 1.55
C ARG A 344 -23.41 12.45 0.71
N LEU A 345 -24.20 11.48 1.16
CA LEU A 345 -24.51 10.24 0.47
C LEU A 345 -26.03 10.14 0.32
N LEU A 346 -26.50 9.44 -0.70
CA LEU A 346 -27.92 9.23 -0.96
C LEU A 346 -28.27 7.76 -0.83
N THR A 347 -29.42 7.46 -0.23
CA THR A 347 -29.98 6.11 -0.21
C THR A 347 -31.30 6.08 -1.00
N LYS A 348 -31.46 5.04 -1.80
CA LYS A 348 -32.63 4.79 -2.64
C LYS A 348 -33.26 3.44 -2.32
#